data_d78ba8049ac94e31aefe0dc27c5cdaeb
#
_entry.id   d78ba8049ac94e31aefe0dc27c5cdaeb
#
_cell.length_a   1.000
_cell.length_b   1.000
_cell.length_c   1.000
_cell.angle_alpha   90.00
_cell.angle_beta   90.00
_cell.angle_gamma   90.00
#
_symmetry.space_group_name_H-M   'P 1'
#
loop_
_entity.id
_entity.type
_entity.pdbx_description
1 polymer ?
#
loop_
_entity_poly.entity_id
_entity_poly.type
_entity_poly.pdbx_seq_one_letter_code
_entity_poly.pdbx_strand_id
1 'polypeptide(L)'
;MKKAIAPLFLLSILFTFALMGYSSFHDRSVGEMISMLFGGDDPAEEKMAEKKPVPKKKKKTNLQARKSKPIRSEATDVKPAFVAESYQPLPGNRFYKIDRHARKSNSAQEASISSLAAYLSEPASTDLEKTRAIYIWLTKHISYNDTGYNSGDYGDNSAVGVLQSRRAVCEGYSNLFLALGEEMGLVVKKIKGYSKGYSYYPGKPMTETDHAWNQVRIDGEWRIFDATWGEGYGTTVNGKLKSVKEYEEYWFNVDPYEAIFNHYPENAGDAHVKPLPSLDRYSKMPYAPGRYFALGFSGKEALEIAKKHPEVEFPKAYGADTHIEVRKAPRHEKLTPGKPYSFEIFVPRGKRVALIDAEHEFHYLEVSKGVFVGKFKPGVAGELNVGIEHEKDLGLFHTILTYEVK
;
A
#
# COMPACT_ATOMS: atom_id res chain seq x y z
N MET A 1 -35.24 41.28 -17.77
CA MET A 1 -34.11 41.12 -16.85
C MET A 1 -34.26 39.84 -16.06
N LYS A 2 -33.86 38.72 -16.63
CA LYS A 2 -33.73 37.40 -15.95
C LYS A 2 -32.62 36.65 -16.67
N LYS A 3 -31.38 36.88 -16.28
CA LYS A 3 -30.20 36.06 -16.63
C LYS A 3 -29.05 36.50 -15.73
N ALA A 4 -28.56 35.65 -14.83
CA ALA A 4 -27.25 35.67 -14.17
C ALA A 4 -27.29 35.29 -12.68
N ILE A 5 -27.99 34.21 -12.31
CA ILE A 5 -27.86 33.64 -10.93
C ILE A 5 -27.34 32.19 -10.92
N ALA A 6 -27.34 31.52 -12.07
CA ALA A 6 -26.96 30.10 -12.12
C ALA A 6 -25.45 29.78 -11.94
N PRO A 7 -24.46 30.58 -12.37
CA PRO A 7 -23.05 30.16 -12.23
C PRO A 7 -22.47 30.35 -10.83
N LEU A 8 -23.02 31.26 -10.00
CA LEU A 8 -22.48 31.44 -8.63
C LEU A 8 -22.89 30.31 -7.66
N PHE A 9 -24.03 29.68 -7.88
CA PHE A 9 -24.48 28.59 -7.03
C PHE A 9 -23.70 27.29 -7.27
N LEU A 10 -23.28 27.02 -8.52
CA LEU A 10 -22.44 25.87 -8.83
C LEU A 10 -21.02 26.01 -8.25
N LEU A 11 -20.45 27.22 -8.24
CA LEU A 11 -19.12 27.45 -7.67
C LEU A 11 -19.11 27.31 -6.14
N SER A 12 -20.18 27.70 -5.45
CA SER A 12 -20.27 27.55 -3.99
C SER A 12 -20.39 26.06 -3.56
N ILE A 13 -21.08 25.24 -4.36
CA ILE A 13 -21.20 23.80 -4.10
C ILE A 13 -19.84 23.10 -4.31
N LEU A 14 -19.10 23.45 -5.36
CA LEU A 14 -17.75 22.92 -5.60
C LEU A 14 -16.75 23.34 -4.51
N PHE A 15 -16.89 24.53 -3.94
CA PHE A 15 -16.01 25.02 -2.85
C PHE A 15 -16.34 24.35 -1.50
N THR A 16 -17.60 24.02 -1.23
CA THR A 16 -18.02 23.29 -0.02
C THR A 16 -17.55 21.83 -0.08
N PHE A 17 -17.48 21.21 -1.27
CA PHE A 17 -16.94 19.86 -1.46
C PHE A 17 -15.41 19.79 -1.30
N ALA A 18 -14.69 20.85 -1.57
CA ALA A 18 -13.24 20.92 -1.35
C ALA A 18 -12.87 21.09 0.13
N LEU A 19 -13.80 21.56 0.97
CA LEU A 19 -13.61 21.74 2.42
C LEU A 19 -14.07 20.53 3.24
N MET A 20 -14.94 19.67 2.70
CA MET A 20 -15.27 18.37 3.31
C MET A 20 -14.26 17.34 2.81
N GLY A 21 -13.29 17.00 3.67
CA GLY A 21 -12.15 16.14 3.35
C GLY A 21 -12.48 14.94 2.47
N TYR A 22 -11.68 14.74 1.45
CA TYR A 22 -11.74 13.75 0.37
C TYR A 22 -11.94 12.28 0.82
N SER A 23 -11.86 12.00 2.10
CA SER A 23 -11.94 10.64 2.68
C SER A 23 -13.35 10.09 2.89
N SER A 24 -14.40 10.94 2.90
CA SER A 24 -15.78 10.50 3.15
C SER A 24 -16.57 10.10 1.89
N PHE A 25 -16.00 10.31 0.71
CA PHE A 25 -16.70 10.11 -0.57
C PHE A 25 -16.22 8.88 -1.38
N HIS A 26 -15.24 8.15 -0.88
CA HIS A 26 -14.64 7.03 -1.65
C HIS A 26 -15.55 5.79 -1.78
N ASP A 27 -16.62 5.67 -0.98
CA ASP A 27 -17.45 4.47 -0.93
C ASP A 27 -18.92 4.65 -1.38
N ARG A 28 -19.30 5.79 -1.97
CA ARG A 28 -20.69 6.02 -2.37
C ARG A 28 -20.85 6.34 -3.85
N SER A 29 -21.87 5.73 -4.47
CA SER A 29 -22.21 6.00 -5.88
C SER A 29 -22.75 7.42 -6.05
N VAL A 30 -22.57 8.00 -7.26
CA VAL A 30 -23.13 9.31 -7.61
C VAL A 30 -24.66 9.33 -7.47
N GLY A 31 -25.33 8.19 -7.64
CA GLY A 31 -26.77 8.04 -7.45
C GLY A 31 -27.21 8.22 -6.00
N GLU A 32 -26.45 7.65 -5.04
CA GLU A 32 -26.73 7.81 -3.61
C GLU A 32 -26.51 9.26 -3.14
N MET A 33 -25.50 9.94 -3.71
CA MET A 33 -25.27 11.36 -3.43
C MET A 33 -26.38 12.26 -3.94
N ILE A 34 -26.95 11.96 -5.12
CA ILE A 34 -28.06 12.72 -5.70
C ILE A 34 -29.35 12.47 -4.90
N SER A 35 -29.60 11.24 -4.46
CA SER A 35 -30.75 10.91 -3.60
C SER A 35 -30.74 11.66 -2.24
N MET A 36 -29.56 11.78 -1.62
CA MET A 36 -29.40 12.56 -0.37
C MET A 36 -29.62 14.07 -0.55
N LEU A 37 -29.31 14.61 -1.72
CA LEU A 37 -29.42 16.04 -1.98
C LEU A 37 -30.83 16.49 -2.42
N PHE A 38 -31.62 15.61 -2.99
CA PHE A 38 -32.90 15.96 -3.62
C PHE A 38 -34.14 15.19 -3.12
N GLY A 39 -34.01 14.30 -2.11
CA GLY A 39 -35.12 13.68 -1.40
C GLY A 39 -36.17 13.04 -2.32
N GLY A 40 -35.78 12.07 -3.14
CA GLY A 40 -36.70 11.34 -4.02
C GLY A 40 -36.88 9.90 -3.58
N ASP A 41 -38.11 9.46 -3.46
CA ASP A 41 -38.51 8.11 -3.09
C ASP A 41 -38.03 7.05 -4.08
N ASP A 42 -37.66 5.89 -3.55
CA ASP A 42 -37.10 4.73 -4.21
C ASP A 42 -38.18 4.00 -5.05
N PRO A 43 -37.98 3.67 -6.31
CA PRO A 43 -38.83 2.74 -7.02
C PRO A 43 -38.22 1.34 -7.15
N ALA A 44 -38.84 0.41 -6.45
CA ALA A 44 -39.03 -1.02 -6.80
C ALA A 44 -37.83 -1.97 -6.67
N GLU A 45 -37.93 -2.79 -5.64
CA GLU A 45 -37.37 -4.15 -5.57
C GLU A 45 -37.76 -4.98 -6.79
N GLU A 46 -36.80 -5.33 -7.63
CA GLU A 46 -36.96 -6.37 -8.64
C GLU A 46 -36.20 -7.63 -8.22
N LYS A 47 -36.95 -8.69 -7.98
CA LYS A 47 -36.51 -10.00 -7.50
C LYS A 47 -35.47 -10.62 -8.43
N MET A 48 -34.28 -10.84 -7.96
CA MET A 48 -33.28 -11.67 -8.64
C MET A 48 -33.60 -13.16 -8.45
N ALA A 49 -33.91 -13.80 -9.55
CA ALA A 49 -34.13 -15.25 -9.65
C ALA A 49 -32.82 -16.02 -9.51
N GLU A 50 -32.82 -17.00 -8.63
CA GLU A 50 -31.77 -17.97 -8.35
C GLU A 50 -31.35 -18.74 -9.59
N LYS A 51 -30.13 -18.62 -10.10
CA LYS A 51 -29.56 -19.47 -11.15
C LYS A 51 -28.80 -20.63 -10.54
N LYS A 52 -29.27 -21.84 -10.78
CA LYS A 52 -28.62 -23.12 -10.43
C LYS A 52 -27.26 -23.27 -11.14
N PRO A 53 -26.26 -23.91 -10.49
CA PRO A 53 -24.94 -24.09 -11.08
C PRO A 53 -24.90 -25.13 -12.19
N VAL A 54 -24.18 -24.81 -13.26
CA VAL A 54 -23.94 -25.70 -14.42
C VAL A 54 -22.76 -26.64 -14.09
N PRO A 55 -22.85 -27.95 -14.37
CA PRO A 55 -21.80 -28.91 -14.01
C PRO A 55 -20.58 -28.80 -14.92
N LYS A 56 -19.39 -28.63 -14.33
CA LYS A 56 -18.09 -28.62 -15.01
C LYS A 56 -17.69 -30.02 -15.48
N LYS A 57 -17.55 -30.24 -16.79
CA LYS A 57 -16.93 -31.44 -17.38
C LYS A 57 -15.44 -31.46 -17.13
N LYS A 58 -14.96 -32.45 -16.35
CA LYS A 58 -13.53 -32.72 -16.16
C LYS A 58 -12.93 -33.34 -17.41
N LYS A 59 -12.02 -32.65 -18.10
CA LYS A 59 -11.09 -33.27 -19.07
C LYS A 59 -9.89 -33.79 -18.29
N LYS A 60 -9.71 -35.13 -18.31
CA LYS A 60 -8.50 -35.81 -17.82
C LYS A 60 -7.41 -35.64 -18.89
N THR A 61 -6.35 -34.93 -18.56
CA THR A 61 -5.09 -34.97 -19.33
C THR A 61 -4.05 -35.70 -18.51
N ASN A 62 -3.63 -36.87 -19.00
CA ASN A 62 -2.54 -37.64 -18.45
C ASN A 62 -1.22 -36.93 -18.78
N LEU A 63 -0.54 -36.37 -17.78
CA LEU A 63 0.89 -36.06 -17.88
C LEU A 63 1.65 -37.02 -16.96
N GLN A 64 2.51 -37.82 -17.57
CA GLN A 64 3.43 -38.70 -16.84
C GLN A 64 4.45 -37.87 -16.05
N ALA A 65 4.42 -38.05 -14.74
CA ALA A 65 5.37 -37.43 -13.82
C ALA A 65 6.76 -38.05 -13.98
N ARG A 66 7.75 -37.25 -14.40
CA ARG A 66 9.17 -37.59 -14.23
C ARG A 66 9.52 -37.44 -12.75
N LYS A 67 9.88 -38.56 -12.11
CA LYS A 67 10.39 -38.59 -10.74
C LYS A 67 11.74 -37.89 -10.66
N SER A 68 11.79 -36.70 -10.05
CA SER A 68 13.04 -36.10 -9.54
C SER A 68 13.35 -36.66 -8.16
N LYS A 69 14.62 -37.01 -7.92
CA LYS A 69 15.11 -37.52 -6.64
C LYS A 69 15.04 -36.41 -5.58
N PRO A 70 14.71 -36.73 -4.32
CA PRO A 70 14.71 -35.74 -3.24
C PRO A 70 16.14 -35.30 -2.93
N ILE A 71 16.41 -33.98 -2.99
CA ILE A 71 17.63 -33.40 -2.43
C ILE A 71 17.43 -33.35 -0.91
N ARG A 72 18.30 -34.07 -0.22
CA ARG A 72 18.37 -34.12 1.24
C ARG A 72 18.85 -32.75 1.75
N SER A 73 17.97 -31.95 2.34
CA SER A 73 18.35 -30.71 3.03
C SER A 73 18.96 -31.06 4.38
N GLU A 74 20.26 -30.87 4.51
CA GLU A 74 20.87 -30.76 5.85
C GLU A 74 20.38 -29.46 6.49
N ALA A 75 19.58 -29.63 7.55
CA ALA A 75 19.16 -28.52 8.40
C ALA A 75 20.36 -28.10 9.25
N THR A 76 21.11 -27.11 8.79
CA THR A 76 22.00 -26.37 9.68
C THR A 76 21.17 -25.35 10.44
N ASP A 77 21.16 -25.50 11.78
CA ASP A 77 20.63 -24.51 12.71
C ASP A 77 21.38 -23.18 12.57
N VAL A 78 20.95 -22.35 11.64
CA VAL A 78 21.37 -20.95 11.57
C VAL A 78 20.43 -20.17 12.47
N LYS A 79 20.92 -19.73 13.63
CA LYS A 79 20.25 -18.76 14.50
C LYS A 79 19.82 -17.55 13.63
N PRO A 80 18.53 -17.17 13.62
CA PRO A 80 18.14 -15.95 12.97
C PRO A 80 18.56 -14.77 13.85
N ALA A 81 19.70 -14.18 13.54
CA ALA A 81 20.02 -12.85 14.01
C ALA A 81 19.30 -11.84 13.11
N PHE A 82 18.00 -11.67 13.32
CA PHE A 82 17.30 -10.50 12.81
C PHE A 82 17.58 -9.36 13.80
N VAL A 83 18.65 -8.61 13.56
CA VAL A 83 18.79 -7.27 14.10
C VAL A 83 17.94 -6.40 13.18
N ALA A 84 16.79 -5.94 13.68
CA ALA A 84 16.05 -4.87 13.05
C ALA A 84 16.92 -3.61 13.10
N GLU A 85 17.87 -3.48 12.18
CA GLU A 85 18.33 -2.16 11.77
C GLU A 85 17.08 -1.45 11.27
N SER A 86 16.69 -0.41 12.01
CA SER A 86 15.53 0.41 11.71
C SER A 86 15.49 0.68 10.21
N TYR A 87 14.41 0.26 9.54
CA TYR A 87 14.14 0.64 8.16
C TYR A 87 14.28 2.16 8.08
N GLN A 88 15.40 2.60 7.53
CA GLN A 88 15.60 3.99 7.17
C GLN A 88 15.13 4.10 5.73
N PRO A 89 14.11 4.91 5.43
CA PRO A 89 13.84 5.30 4.06
C PRO A 89 15.16 5.77 3.47
N LEU A 90 15.56 5.18 2.37
CA LEU A 90 16.90 5.36 1.82
C LEU A 90 17.15 6.85 1.53
N PRO A 91 18.07 7.53 2.26
CA PRO A 91 18.25 8.96 2.13
C PRO A 91 18.81 9.27 0.75
N GLY A 92 18.10 10.13 0.03
CA GLY A 92 18.51 10.60 -1.27
C GLY A 92 18.50 9.49 -2.31
N ASN A 93 18.48 9.86 -3.57
CA ASN A 93 18.29 8.99 -4.73
C ASN A 93 19.53 8.10 -5.01
N ARG A 94 19.91 7.24 -4.07
CA ARG A 94 21.04 6.31 -4.26
C ARG A 94 20.82 5.38 -5.45
N PHE A 95 19.59 5.13 -5.83
CA PHE A 95 19.20 4.32 -6.98
C PHE A 95 18.97 5.16 -8.26
N TYR A 96 19.26 6.45 -8.29
CA TYR A 96 18.96 7.31 -9.43
C TYR A 96 19.42 6.76 -10.78
N LYS A 97 20.64 6.20 -10.84
CA LYS A 97 21.17 5.61 -12.07
C LYS A 97 20.39 4.37 -12.50
N ILE A 98 20.07 3.50 -11.52
CA ILE A 98 19.31 2.27 -11.73
C ILE A 98 17.89 2.63 -12.21
N ASP A 99 17.19 3.51 -11.47
CA ASP A 99 15.83 3.92 -11.77
C ASP A 99 15.73 4.56 -13.15
N ARG A 100 16.65 5.47 -13.48
CA ARG A 100 16.70 6.11 -14.79
C ARG A 100 16.95 5.13 -15.93
N HIS A 101 17.82 4.14 -15.71
CA HIS A 101 18.13 3.10 -16.69
C HIS A 101 16.91 2.20 -16.90
N ALA A 102 16.35 1.64 -15.84
CA ALA A 102 15.20 0.74 -15.91
C ALA A 102 13.97 1.36 -16.62
N ARG A 103 13.77 2.68 -16.50
CA ARG A 103 12.67 3.39 -17.15
C ARG A 103 12.87 3.63 -18.65
N LYS A 104 14.07 3.37 -19.22
CA LYS A 104 14.43 3.75 -20.58
C LYS A 104 14.62 2.58 -21.53
N SER A 105 14.30 1.35 -21.12
CA SER A 105 14.34 0.19 -21.99
C SER A 105 13.47 0.41 -23.25
N ASN A 106 13.89 -0.22 -24.34
CA ASN A 106 13.18 -0.17 -25.62
C ASN A 106 12.79 -1.59 -26.09
N SER A 107 12.06 -1.69 -27.19
CA SER A 107 11.51 -2.94 -27.70
C SER A 107 12.58 -4.02 -27.99
N ALA A 108 13.81 -3.64 -28.38
CA ALA A 108 14.88 -4.62 -28.61
C ALA A 108 15.35 -5.25 -27.29
N GLN A 109 15.49 -4.45 -26.24
CA GLN A 109 15.86 -4.91 -24.89
C GLN A 109 14.73 -5.72 -24.25
N GLU A 110 13.50 -5.43 -24.60
CA GLU A 110 12.27 -6.05 -24.06
C GLU A 110 11.76 -7.23 -24.91
N ALA A 111 12.57 -7.72 -25.88
CA ALA A 111 12.17 -8.79 -26.79
C ALA A 111 12.05 -10.17 -26.10
N SER A 112 12.77 -10.39 -25.00
CA SER A 112 12.75 -11.62 -24.20
C SER A 112 13.07 -11.35 -22.74
N ILE A 113 12.79 -12.31 -21.86
CA ILE A 113 13.19 -12.25 -20.45
C ILE A 113 14.71 -12.07 -20.35
N SER A 114 15.50 -12.87 -21.08
CA SER A 114 16.95 -12.79 -21.04
C SER A 114 17.51 -11.46 -21.54
N SER A 115 16.98 -10.90 -22.64
CA SER A 115 17.46 -9.60 -23.14
C SER A 115 17.10 -8.47 -22.17
N LEU A 116 15.92 -8.52 -21.55
CA LEU A 116 15.52 -7.54 -20.54
C LEU A 116 16.34 -7.66 -19.25
N ALA A 117 16.56 -8.88 -18.77
CA ALA A 117 17.39 -9.13 -17.58
C ALA A 117 18.84 -8.67 -17.79
N ALA A 118 19.43 -8.94 -18.95
CA ALA A 118 20.76 -8.46 -19.32
C ALA A 118 20.82 -6.93 -19.26
N TYR A 119 19.88 -6.24 -19.92
CA TYR A 119 19.79 -4.78 -19.90
C TYR A 119 19.64 -4.23 -18.47
N LEU A 120 18.70 -4.75 -17.68
CA LEU A 120 18.45 -4.27 -16.32
C LEU A 120 19.66 -4.50 -15.39
N SER A 121 20.50 -5.48 -15.68
CA SER A 121 21.71 -5.80 -14.92
C SER A 121 22.87 -4.81 -15.16
N GLU A 122 22.91 -4.11 -16.31
CA GLU A 122 24.05 -3.27 -16.71
C GLU A 122 24.52 -2.28 -15.64
N PRO A 123 23.62 -1.47 -15.00
CA PRO A 123 24.05 -0.51 -13.96
C PRO A 123 24.07 -1.12 -12.55
N ALA A 124 23.61 -2.36 -12.36
CA ALA A 124 23.38 -2.96 -11.06
C ALA A 124 24.57 -3.80 -10.59
N SER A 125 25.19 -3.44 -9.47
CA SER A 125 26.37 -4.11 -8.91
C SER A 125 26.03 -5.04 -7.73
N THR A 126 24.87 -4.88 -7.10
CA THR A 126 24.43 -5.65 -5.94
C THR A 126 23.06 -6.30 -6.18
N ASP A 127 22.72 -7.33 -5.39
CA ASP A 127 21.41 -7.98 -5.50
C ASP A 127 20.25 -7.02 -5.22
N LEU A 128 20.45 -6.07 -4.29
CA LEU A 128 19.46 -5.03 -4.03
C LEU A 128 19.27 -4.08 -5.22
N GLU A 129 20.35 -3.72 -5.92
CA GLU A 129 20.28 -2.89 -7.13
C GLU A 129 19.63 -3.61 -8.30
N LYS A 130 19.93 -4.91 -8.51
CA LYS A 130 19.25 -5.75 -9.48
C LYS A 130 17.75 -5.84 -9.18
N THR A 131 17.39 -6.08 -7.91
CA THR A 131 16.01 -6.09 -7.44
C THR A 131 15.31 -4.75 -7.69
N ARG A 132 16.02 -3.64 -7.45
CA ARG A 132 15.53 -2.28 -7.75
C ARG A 132 15.22 -2.09 -9.23
N ALA A 133 16.12 -2.53 -10.11
CA ALA A 133 15.93 -2.43 -11.56
C ALA A 133 14.67 -3.16 -12.01
N ILE A 134 14.45 -4.39 -11.52
CA ILE A 134 13.23 -5.18 -11.79
C ILE A 134 11.99 -4.44 -11.28
N TYR A 135 12.00 -3.99 -10.02
CA TYR A 135 10.86 -3.33 -9.39
C TYR A 135 10.45 -2.06 -10.15
N ILE A 136 11.41 -1.19 -10.47
CA ILE A 136 11.15 0.04 -11.23
C ILE A 136 10.64 -0.26 -12.64
N TRP A 137 11.23 -1.27 -13.30
CA TRP A 137 10.79 -1.64 -14.63
C TRP A 137 9.32 -2.11 -14.61
N LEU A 138 8.98 -3.02 -13.71
CA LEU A 138 7.62 -3.56 -13.56
C LEU A 138 6.60 -2.44 -13.26
N THR A 139 6.86 -1.64 -12.24
CA THR A 139 5.95 -0.56 -11.83
C THR A 139 5.76 0.50 -12.92
N LYS A 140 6.73 0.67 -13.81
CA LYS A 140 6.67 1.63 -14.92
C LYS A 140 6.03 1.07 -16.17
N HIS A 141 6.41 -0.17 -16.57
CA HIS A 141 6.12 -0.71 -17.90
C HIS A 141 4.93 -1.68 -17.93
N ILE A 142 4.50 -2.20 -16.79
CA ILE A 142 3.31 -3.04 -16.68
C ILE A 142 2.15 -2.21 -16.13
N SER A 143 0.94 -2.48 -16.60
CA SER A 143 -0.30 -1.88 -16.08
C SER A 143 -1.21 -2.95 -15.52
N TYR A 144 -1.92 -2.63 -14.43
CA TYR A 144 -2.87 -3.55 -13.85
C TYR A 144 -4.00 -3.90 -14.84
N ASN A 145 -4.36 -5.17 -14.92
CA ASN A 145 -5.39 -5.67 -15.84
C ASN A 145 -6.80 -5.54 -15.24
N ASP A 146 -7.32 -4.31 -15.16
CA ASP A 146 -8.67 -4.01 -14.65
C ASP A 146 -9.75 -4.84 -15.34
N THR A 147 -9.66 -4.98 -16.67
CA THR A 147 -10.63 -5.75 -17.46
C THR A 147 -10.63 -7.21 -17.05
N GLY A 148 -9.44 -7.81 -16.93
CA GLY A 148 -9.29 -9.18 -16.50
C GLY A 148 -9.77 -9.40 -15.06
N TYR A 149 -9.43 -8.49 -14.17
CA TYR A 149 -9.89 -8.54 -12.78
C TYR A 149 -11.42 -8.50 -12.68
N ASN A 150 -12.05 -7.57 -13.39
CA ASN A 150 -13.51 -7.38 -13.35
C ASN A 150 -14.30 -8.49 -14.06
N SER A 151 -13.71 -9.20 -15.02
CA SER A 151 -14.35 -10.29 -15.76
C SER A 151 -14.05 -11.67 -15.19
N GLY A 152 -12.99 -11.81 -14.39
CA GLY A 152 -12.44 -13.09 -13.95
C GLY A 152 -11.62 -13.83 -15.03
N ASP A 153 -11.42 -13.22 -16.20
CA ASP A 153 -10.53 -13.71 -17.25
C ASP A 153 -9.23 -12.91 -17.22
N TYR A 154 -8.28 -13.39 -16.45
CA TYR A 154 -7.01 -12.68 -16.19
C TYR A 154 -6.02 -12.71 -17.37
N GLY A 155 -6.31 -13.49 -18.44
CA GLY A 155 -5.42 -13.70 -19.58
C GLY A 155 -4.18 -14.53 -19.23
N ASP A 156 -3.13 -14.39 -20.05
CA ASP A 156 -1.86 -15.10 -19.82
C ASP A 156 -1.00 -14.34 -18.80
N ASN A 157 -0.99 -14.84 -17.56
CA ASN A 157 -0.14 -14.34 -16.47
C ASN A 157 1.24 -15.02 -16.40
N SER A 158 1.67 -15.80 -17.40
CA SER A 158 3.05 -16.25 -17.48
C SER A 158 4.00 -15.07 -17.65
N ALA A 159 5.27 -15.22 -17.23
CA ALA A 159 6.26 -14.16 -17.39
C ALA A 159 6.37 -13.65 -18.84
N VAL A 160 6.34 -14.57 -19.83
CA VAL A 160 6.36 -14.23 -21.24
C VAL A 160 5.10 -13.51 -21.69
N GLY A 161 3.91 -14.00 -21.30
CA GLY A 161 2.64 -13.37 -21.62
C GLY A 161 2.52 -11.95 -21.06
N VAL A 162 2.98 -11.71 -19.82
CA VAL A 162 3.02 -10.37 -19.22
C VAL A 162 4.03 -9.47 -19.92
N LEU A 163 5.22 -9.97 -20.25
CA LEU A 163 6.21 -9.20 -20.98
C LEU A 163 5.68 -8.73 -22.34
N GLN A 164 4.90 -9.58 -23.04
CA GLN A 164 4.30 -9.25 -24.34
C GLN A 164 3.08 -8.33 -24.23
N SER A 165 2.15 -8.64 -23.31
CA SER A 165 0.89 -7.90 -23.19
C SER A 165 1.01 -6.57 -22.44
N ARG A 166 2.02 -6.39 -21.58
CA ARG A 166 2.21 -5.25 -20.68
C ARG A 166 1.06 -5.07 -19.68
N ARG A 167 0.28 -6.12 -19.46
CA ARG A 167 -0.87 -6.11 -18.56
C ARG A 167 -0.88 -7.38 -17.72
N ALA A 168 -1.16 -7.23 -16.42
CA ALA A 168 -1.21 -8.36 -15.50
C ALA A 168 -2.08 -8.04 -14.27
N VAL A 169 -2.55 -9.08 -13.60
CA VAL A 169 -2.93 -9.03 -12.18
C VAL A 169 -1.72 -9.39 -11.31
N CYS A 170 -1.84 -9.37 -9.99
CA CYS A 170 -0.75 -9.62 -9.04
C CYS A 170 0.05 -10.92 -9.36
N GLU A 171 -0.62 -11.97 -9.79
CA GLU A 171 0.00 -13.24 -10.20
C GLU A 171 1.01 -13.04 -11.34
N GLY A 172 0.66 -12.23 -12.35
CA GLY A 172 1.53 -11.96 -13.49
C GLY A 172 2.70 -11.03 -13.14
N TYR A 173 2.47 -10.00 -12.34
CA TYR A 173 3.57 -9.17 -11.81
C TYR A 173 4.59 -10.03 -11.08
N SER A 174 4.12 -10.92 -10.19
CA SER A 174 4.99 -11.78 -9.40
C SER A 174 5.72 -12.83 -10.25
N ASN A 175 5.08 -13.36 -11.31
CA ASN A 175 5.71 -14.32 -12.23
C ASN A 175 6.82 -13.66 -13.07
N LEU A 176 6.58 -12.44 -13.57
CA LEU A 176 7.61 -11.74 -14.35
C LEU A 176 8.76 -11.26 -13.45
N PHE A 177 8.46 -10.81 -12.23
CA PHE A 177 9.49 -10.49 -11.24
C PHE A 177 10.38 -11.69 -10.94
N LEU A 178 9.78 -12.87 -10.69
CA LEU A 178 10.50 -14.13 -10.44
C LEU A 178 11.41 -14.47 -11.60
N ALA A 179 10.88 -14.50 -12.83
CA ALA A 179 11.64 -14.87 -14.02
C ALA A 179 12.82 -13.94 -14.31
N LEU A 180 12.62 -12.62 -14.17
CA LEU A 180 13.69 -11.64 -14.31
C LEU A 180 14.74 -11.80 -13.20
N GLY A 181 14.31 -12.02 -11.97
CA GLY A 181 15.21 -12.21 -10.84
C GLY A 181 16.08 -13.45 -10.99
N GLU A 182 15.49 -14.58 -11.37
CA GLU A 182 16.23 -15.84 -11.64
C GLU A 182 17.24 -15.66 -12.78
N GLU A 183 16.85 -15.01 -13.87
CA GLU A 183 17.74 -14.73 -15.00
C GLU A 183 18.90 -13.79 -14.63
N MET A 184 18.68 -12.85 -13.70
CA MET A 184 19.71 -11.96 -13.14
C MET A 184 20.55 -12.63 -12.04
N GLY A 185 20.31 -13.92 -11.73
CA GLY A 185 21.04 -14.69 -10.73
C GLY A 185 20.66 -14.39 -9.29
N LEU A 186 19.47 -13.80 -9.05
CA LEU A 186 18.93 -13.58 -7.71
C LEU A 186 18.25 -14.84 -7.15
N VAL A 187 18.22 -14.99 -5.84
CA VAL A 187 17.41 -16.01 -5.17
C VAL A 187 16.06 -15.41 -4.84
N VAL A 188 15.04 -15.73 -5.63
CA VAL A 188 13.71 -15.13 -5.58
C VAL A 188 12.65 -16.17 -5.21
N LYS A 189 11.60 -15.75 -4.51
CA LYS A 189 10.36 -16.52 -4.29
C LYS A 189 9.16 -15.70 -4.75
N LYS A 190 8.19 -16.38 -5.34
CA LYS A 190 6.81 -15.88 -5.42
C LYS A 190 6.04 -16.36 -4.20
N ILE A 191 5.41 -15.44 -3.49
CA ILE A 191 4.60 -15.70 -2.30
C ILE A 191 3.14 -15.53 -2.66
N LYS A 192 2.31 -16.47 -2.23
CA LYS A 192 0.84 -16.35 -2.25
C LYS A 192 0.35 -16.10 -0.84
N GLY A 193 -0.75 -15.38 -0.73
CA GLY A 193 -1.30 -15.10 0.57
C GLY A 193 -2.61 -14.32 0.52
N TYR A 194 -2.98 -13.85 1.70
CA TYR A 194 -4.17 -13.06 1.93
C TYR A 194 -3.79 -11.59 2.04
N SER A 195 -4.59 -10.71 1.44
CA SER A 195 -4.31 -9.29 1.48
C SER A 195 -5.46 -8.46 2.03
N LYS A 196 -5.13 -7.27 2.55
CA LYS A 196 -6.10 -6.22 2.85
C LYS A 196 -6.06 -5.14 1.77
N GLY A 197 -6.20 -5.59 0.50
CA GLY A 197 -6.22 -4.74 -0.68
C GLY A 197 -7.63 -4.27 -1.07
N TYR A 198 -7.80 -3.97 -2.35
CA TYR A 198 -9.03 -3.39 -2.92
C TYR A 198 -10.32 -4.14 -2.54
N SER A 199 -10.29 -5.47 -2.51
CA SER A 199 -11.49 -6.29 -2.19
C SER A 199 -11.69 -6.53 -0.69
N TYR A 200 -10.84 -5.96 0.17
CA TYR A 200 -10.92 -6.15 1.62
C TYR A 200 -11.95 -5.19 2.23
N TYR A 201 -12.68 -5.70 3.22
CA TYR A 201 -13.46 -4.92 4.18
C TYR A 201 -13.33 -5.56 5.58
N PRO A 202 -13.45 -4.79 6.68
CA PRO A 202 -13.37 -5.32 8.04
C PRO A 202 -14.37 -6.47 8.25
N GLY A 203 -13.87 -7.62 8.75
CA GLY A 203 -14.68 -8.82 8.97
C GLY A 203 -14.86 -9.73 7.74
N LYS A 204 -14.24 -9.41 6.59
CA LYS A 204 -14.23 -10.30 5.42
C LYS A 204 -13.59 -11.65 5.79
N PRO A 205 -14.28 -12.78 5.54
CA PRO A 205 -13.66 -14.10 5.71
C PRO A 205 -12.47 -14.29 4.77
N MET A 206 -11.35 -14.75 5.29
CA MET A 206 -10.13 -15.04 4.51
C MET A 206 -10.05 -16.55 4.26
N THR A 207 -10.80 -17.03 3.28
CA THR A 207 -10.95 -18.46 2.95
C THR A 207 -10.03 -18.92 1.82
N GLU A 208 -9.65 -18.01 0.94
CA GLU A 208 -8.80 -18.27 -0.23
C GLU A 208 -7.75 -17.16 -0.36
N THR A 209 -6.54 -17.52 -0.83
CA THR A 209 -5.50 -16.53 -1.12
C THR A 209 -5.92 -15.64 -2.27
N ASP A 210 -5.77 -14.34 -2.12
CA ASP A 210 -6.25 -13.32 -3.06
C ASP A 210 -5.13 -12.41 -3.61
N HIS A 211 -3.88 -12.65 -3.19
CA HIS A 211 -2.75 -11.83 -3.62
C HIS A 211 -1.47 -12.62 -3.81
N ALA A 212 -0.55 -12.06 -4.62
CA ALA A 212 0.79 -12.60 -4.83
C ALA A 212 1.82 -11.47 -4.89
N TRP A 213 2.98 -11.70 -4.26
CA TRP A 213 4.12 -10.78 -4.22
C TRP A 213 5.43 -11.56 -4.28
N ASN A 214 6.57 -10.88 -4.11
CA ASN A 214 7.86 -11.53 -4.17
C ASN A 214 8.70 -11.31 -2.91
N GLN A 215 9.59 -12.26 -2.66
CA GLN A 215 10.69 -12.11 -1.73
C GLN A 215 12.00 -12.40 -2.44
N VAL A 216 13.03 -11.63 -2.12
CA VAL A 216 14.39 -11.81 -2.64
C VAL A 216 15.33 -11.97 -1.45
N ARG A 217 16.26 -12.92 -1.58
CA ARG A 217 17.30 -13.13 -0.56
C ARG A 217 18.47 -12.19 -0.85
N ILE A 218 18.65 -11.19 0.01
CA ILE A 218 19.70 -10.17 -0.12
C ILE A 218 20.52 -10.17 1.16
N ASP A 219 21.83 -10.27 1.04
CA ASP A 219 22.77 -10.35 2.18
C ASP A 219 22.41 -11.47 3.18
N GLY A 220 21.88 -12.58 2.66
CA GLY A 220 21.48 -13.73 3.48
C GLY A 220 20.07 -13.67 4.06
N GLU A 221 19.36 -12.53 3.97
CA GLU A 221 18.03 -12.30 4.53
C GLU A 221 16.96 -12.20 3.44
N TRP A 222 15.76 -12.71 3.74
CA TRP A 222 14.60 -12.55 2.86
C TRP A 222 13.98 -11.17 3.05
N ARG A 223 13.80 -10.44 1.95
CA ARG A 223 13.20 -9.10 1.89
C ARG A 223 11.97 -9.12 1.01
N ILE A 224 10.97 -8.29 1.36
CA ILE A 224 9.63 -8.28 0.77
C ILE A 224 9.52 -7.16 -0.27
N PHE A 225 8.97 -7.50 -1.45
CA PHE A 225 8.74 -6.59 -2.57
C PHE A 225 7.37 -6.86 -3.17
N ASP A 226 6.56 -5.81 -3.35
CA ASP A 226 5.30 -5.91 -4.06
C ASP A 226 5.24 -4.90 -5.21
N ALA A 227 5.58 -5.36 -6.41
CA ALA A 227 5.55 -4.50 -7.60
C ALA A 227 4.12 -4.18 -8.07
N THR A 228 3.12 -4.97 -7.67
CA THR A 228 1.71 -4.70 -7.98
C THR A 228 1.21 -3.47 -7.22
N TRP A 229 1.40 -3.46 -5.89
CA TRP A 229 1.03 -2.32 -5.06
C TRP A 229 2.00 -1.15 -5.21
N GLY A 230 3.22 -1.42 -5.66
CA GLY A 230 4.19 -0.41 -6.04
C GLY A 230 3.85 0.34 -7.33
N GLU A 231 3.05 -0.26 -8.22
CA GLU A 231 2.56 0.40 -9.44
C GLU A 231 1.48 1.43 -9.14
N GLY A 232 0.67 1.19 -8.07
CA GLY A 232 -0.40 2.08 -7.68
C GLY A 232 -1.49 1.40 -6.88
N TYR A 233 -2.70 1.92 -6.94
CA TYR A 233 -3.84 1.43 -6.15
C TYR A 233 -5.11 1.27 -6.97
N GLY A 234 -6.05 0.45 -6.46
CA GLY A 234 -7.37 0.28 -7.02
C GLY A 234 -8.39 1.24 -6.42
N THR A 235 -9.28 1.77 -7.25
CA THR A 235 -10.48 2.52 -6.85
C THR A 235 -11.72 1.91 -7.47
N THR A 236 -12.90 2.35 -7.06
CA THR A 236 -14.17 1.89 -7.61
C THR A 236 -14.78 2.93 -8.54
N VAL A 237 -15.04 2.55 -9.78
CA VAL A 237 -15.77 3.37 -10.75
C VAL A 237 -16.92 2.54 -11.31
N ASN A 238 -18.16 2.99 -11.15
CA ASN A 238 -19.37 2.26 -11.57
C ASN A 238 -19.41 0.81 -11.05
N GLY A 239 -19.06 0.59 -9.78
CA GLY A 239 -19.06 -0.73 -9.15
C GLY A 239 -17.96 -1.69 -9.62
N LYS A 240 -16.99 -1.21 -10.39
CA LYS A 240 -15.87 -2.00 -10.92
C LYS A 240 -14.54 -1.43 -10.46
N LEU A 241 -13.55 -2.31 -10.33
CA LEU A 241 -12.18 -1.91 -10.08
C LEU A 241 -11.67 -1.04 -11.25
N LYS A 242 -11.05 0.06 -10.88
CA LYS A 242 -10.25 0.91 -11.75
C LYS A 242 -8.91 1.18 -11.10
N SER A 243 -7.82 0.74 -11.72
CA SER A 243 -6.47 1.03 -11.23
C SER A 243 -6.08 2.47 -11.49
N VAL A 244 -5.36 3.04 -10.52
CA VAL A 244 -4.70 4.35 -10.61
C VAL A 244 -3.22 4.09 -10.53
N LYS A 245 -2.49 4.43 -11.59
CA LYS A 245 -1.04 4.27 -11.66
C LYS A 245 -0.36 5.41 -10.93
N GLU A 246 0.01 5.16 -9.68
CA GLU A 246 0.69 6.10 -8.79
C GLU A 246 1.80 5.35 -8.05
N TYR A 247 3.04 5.56 -8.48
CA TYR A 247 4.20 4.85 -7.96
C TYR A 247 4.34 5.00 -6.44
N GLU A 248 4.45 3.86 -5.74
CA GLU A 248 4.65 3.79 -4.29
C GLU A 248 6.01 3.15 -3.95
N GLU A 249 6.93 3.96 -3.43
CA GLU A 249 8.24 3.54 -2.97
C GLU A 249 8.17 2.56 -1.79
N TYR A 250 7.17 2.70 -0.93
CA TYR A 250 6.98 1.92 0.30
C TYR A 250 7.04 0.40 0.04
N TRP A 251 6.49 -0.08 -1.09
CA TRP A 251 6.44 -1.51 -1.41
C TRP A 251 7.76 -2.08 -1.95
N PHE A 252 8.80 -1.26 -2.00
CA PHE A 252 10.17 -1.70 -2.26
C PHE A 252 10.91 -1.98 -0.96
N ASN A 253 11.19 -3.26 -0.65
CA ASN A 253 11.93 -3.69 0.55
C ASN A 253 11.19 -3.39 1.86
N VAL A 254 9.92 -3.82 1.95
CA VAL A 254 9.04 -3.58 3.11
C VAL A 254 9.52 -4.38 4.33
N ASP A 255 9.47 -3.76 5.51
CA ASP A 255 9.72 -4.45 6.78
C ASP A 255 8.63 -5.51 7.03
N PRO A 256 8.99 -6.77 7.40
CA PRO A 256 8.02 -7.83 7.65
C PRO A 256 6.96 -7.50 8.72
N TYR A 257 7.34 -6.74 9.76
CA TYR A 257 6.40 -6.33 10.81
C TYR A 257 5.42 -5.24 10.36
N GLU A 258 5.72 -4.55 9.26
CA GLU A 258 4.83 -3.61 8.59
C GLU A 258 3.98 -4.32 7.55
N ALA A 259 4.62 -5.16 6.72
CA ALA A 259 3.93 -5.93 5.68
C ALA A 259 2.80 -6.80 6.25
N ILE A 260 2.96 -7.37 7.47
CA ILE A 260 1.95 -8.24 8.09
C ILE A 260 0.61 -7.54 8.36
N PHE A 261 0.51 -6.23 8.30
CA PHE A 261 -0.77 -5.52 8.40
C PHE A 261 -1.60 -5.62 7.13
N ASN A 262 -0.97 -5.87 6.00
CA ASN A 262 -1.61 -5.87 4.68
C ASN A 262 -1.40 -7.18 3.90
N HIS A 263 -0.34 -7.94 4.21
CA HIS A 263 0.07 -9.16 3.53
C HIS A 263 0.28 -10.29 4.53
N TYR A 264 -0.54 -11.33 4.44
CA TYR A 264 -0.39 -12.53 5.26
C TYR A 264 -0.07 -13.72 4.36
N PRO A 265 1.15 -14.27 4.38
CA PRO A 265 1.53 -15.36 3.48
C PRO A 265 0.79 -16.66 3.82
N GLU A 266 0.46 -17.44 2.81
CA GLU A 266 -0.13 -18.78 2.96
C GLU A 266 0.79 -19.70 3.77
N ASN A 267 2.09 -19.66 3.48
CA ASN A 267 3.10 -20.37 4.26
C ASN A 267 3.63 -19.47 5.38
N ALA A 268 3.38 -19.84 6.63
CA ALA A 268 3.81 -19.10 7.82
C ALA A 268 5.32 -18.80 7.88
N GLY A 269 6.16 -19.65 7.28
CA GLY A 269 7.61 -19.46 7.21
C GLY A 269 8.04 -18.25 6.39
N ASP A 270 7.18 -17.77 5.48
CA ASP A 270 7.46 -16.63 4.62
C ASP A 270 7.02 -15.28 5.22
N ALA A 271 6.43 -15.29 6.42
CA ALA A 271 6.03 -14.04 7.10
C ALA A 271 7.19 -13.27 7.72
N HIS A 272 8.26 -13.95 8.16
CA HIS A 272 9.41 -13.36 8.86
C HIS A 272 9.07 -12.59 10.13
N VAL A 273 7.89 -12.83 10.71
CA VAL A 273 7.36 -12.20 11.94
C VAL A 273 7.27 -13.23 13.05
N LYS A 274 7.74 -12.90 14.24
CA LYS A 274 7.68 -13.81 15.42
C LYS A 274 7.19 -13.07 16.66
N PRO A 275 6.13 -13.61 17.32
CA PRO A 275 5.24 -14.67 16.86
C PRO A 275 4.30 -14.17 15.77
N LEU A 276 4.05 -15.01 14.75
CA LEU A 276 3.07 -14.73 13.72
C LEU A 276 1.65 -14.80 14.30
N PRO A 277 0.78 -13.79 14.09
CA PRO A 277 -0.64 -13.91 14.43
C PRO A 277 -1.30 -15.03 13.60
N SER A 278 -2.33 -15.69 14.15
CA SER A 278 -3.14 -16.59 13.34
C SER A 278 -3.87 -15.83 12.22
N LEU A 279 -4.29 -16.55 11.17
CA LEU A 279 -5.06 -15.94 10.08
C LEU A 279 -6.36 -15.30 10.57
N ASP A 280 -7.07 -15.96 11.51
CA ASP A 280 -8.26 -15.39 12.17
C ASP A 280 -7.92 -14.08 12.90
N ARG A 281 -6.78 -14.04 13.60
CA ARG A 281 -6.34 -12.81 14.25
C ARG A 281 -5.99 -11.73 13.23
N TYR A 282 -5.25 -12.07 12.17
CA TYR A 282 -4.91 -11.16 11.08
C TYR A 282 -6.15 -10.52 10.44
N SER A 283 -7.19 -11.33 10.17
CA SER A 283 -8.44 -10.80 9.58
C SER A 283 -9.14 -9.75 10.44
N LYS A 284 -8.93 -9.81 11.76
CA LYS A 284 -9.50 -8.87 12.76
C LYS A 284 -8.55 -7.73 13.14
N MET A 285 -7.29 -7.80 12.74
CA MET A 285 -6.34 -6.70 12.99
C MET A 285 -6.76 -5.44 12.23
N PRO A 286 -6.47 -4.25 12.79
CA PRO A 286 -6.73 -3.00 12.10
C PRO A 286 -5.96 -2.95 10.77
N TYR A 287 -6.50 -2.21 9.81
CA TYR A 287 -5.76 -1.82 8.62
C TYR A 287 -4.72 -0.75 9.00
N ALA A 288 -3.51 -0.89 8.50
CA ALA A 288 -2.47 0.14 8.63
C ALA A 288 -1.89 0.42 7.23
N PRO A 289 -2.12 1.62 6.68
CA PRO A 289 -1.59 1.96 5.36
C PRO A 289 -0.06 2.08 5.41
N GLY A 290 0.62 1.80 4.31
CA GLY A 290 2.07 1.99 4.20
C GLY A 290 2.53 3.39 4.59
N ARG A 291 1.72 4.40 4.30
CA ARG A 291 1.97 5.80 4.68
C ARG A 291 2.10 6.02 6.20
N TYR A 292 1.41 5.24 7.02
CA TYR A 292 1.57 5.26 8.48
C TYR A 292 2.99 4.88 8.88
N PHE A 293 3.51 3.80 8.32
CA PHE A 293 4.87 3.34 8.60
C PHE A 293 5.94 4.24 7.96
N ALA A 294 5.67 4.77 6.78
CA ALA A 294 6.56 5.72 6.10
C ALA A 294 6.78 7.01 6.92
N LEU A 295 5.87 7.34 7.85
CA LEU A 295 6.05 8.43 8.81
C LEU A 295 6.96 8.05 10.00
N GLY A 296 7.52 6.83 10.06
CA GLY A 296 8.43 6.36 11.11
C GLY A 296 7.77 5.61 12.26
N PHE A 297 6.49 5.25 12.17
CA PHE A 297 5.86 4.37 13.16
C PHE A 297 6.39 2.94 13.03
N SER A 298 6.75 2.32 14.15
CA SER A 298 7.29 0.96 14.17
C SER A 298 6.24 -0.09 13.90
N GLY A 299 6.43 -0.93 12.87
CA GLY A 299 5.58 -2.08 12.58
C GLY A 299 5.52 -3.07 13.75
N LYS A 300 6.65 -3.30 14.45
CA LYS A 300 6.71 -4.16 15.62
C LYS A 300 5.87 -3.62 16.78
N GLU A 301 5.95 -2.33 17.08
CA GLU A 301 5.13 -1.68 18.12
C GLU A 301 3.65 -1.74 17.74
N ALA A 302 3.32 -1.42 16.50
CA ALA A 302 1.95 -1.48 15.98
C ALA A 302 1.37 -2.89 16.08
N LEU A 303 2.16 -3.94 15.76
CA LEU A 303 1.74 -5.34 15.88
C LEU A 303 1.45 -5.73 17.33
N GLU A 304 2.27 -5.31 18.29
CA GLU A 304 2.03 -5.58 19.71
C GLU A 304 0.75 -4.88 20.22
N ILE A 305 0.46 -3.67 19.73
CA ILE A 305 -0.79 -2.97 20.01
C ILE A 305 -1.96 -3.75 19.41
N ALA A 306 -1.92 -4.08 18.12
CA ALA A 306 -2.98 -4.79 17.43
C ALA A 306 -3.27 -6.19 18.00
N LYS A 307 -2.26 -6.88 18.54
CA LYS A 307 -2.43 -8.16 19.24
C LYS A 307 -3.21 -8.01 20.56
N LYS A 308 -2.98 -6.95 21.31
CA LYS A 308 -3.65 -6.69 22.59
C LYS A 308 -5.03 -6.08 22.40
N HIS A 309 -5.16 -5.19 21.43
CA HIS A 309 -6.31 -4.35 21.16
C HIS A 309 -6.71 -4.44 19.68
N PRO A 310 -7.40 -5.51 19.24
CA PRO A 310 -7.79 -5.67 17.83
C PRO A 310 -8.80 -4.61 17.36
N GLU A 311 -9.51 -3.99 18.29
CA GLU A 311 -10.46 -2.91 18.07
C GLU A 311 -9.81 -1.53 17.84
N VAL A 312 -8.48 -1.45 18.01
CA VAL A 312 -7.77 -0.19 17.83
C VAL A 312 -7.71 0.18 16.35
N GLU A 313 -7.99 1.43 16.08
CA GLU A 313 -7.75 2.07 14.79
C GLU A 313 -6.48 2.93 14.90
N PHE A 314 -5.63 2.88 13.87
CA PHE A 314 -4.46 3.74 13.78
C PHE A 314 -4.85 5.10 13.19
N PRO A 315 -4.15 6.19 13.53
CA PRO A 315 -4.44 7.48 12.94
C PRO A 315 -4.34 7.43 11.41
N LYS A 316 -5.22 8.16 10.74
CA LYS A 316 -5.14 8.32 9.28
C LYS A 316 -3.82 8.98 8.93
N ALA A 317 -3.08 8.40 7.99
CA ALA A 317 -1.78 8.88 7.54
C ALA A 317 -1.83 9.29 6.06
N TYR A 318 -1.19 10.40 5.75
CA TYR A 318 -1.16 10.97 4.40
C TYR A 318 0.26 11.03 3.88
N GLY A 319 0.42 10.97 2.56
CA GLY A 319 1.72 11.09 1.91
C GLY A 319 2.30 12.50 2.08
N ALA A 320 3.62 12.57 2.10
CA ALA A 320 4.36 13.81 2.09
C ALA A 320 5.47 13.75 1.02
N ASP A 321 5.72 14.88 0.36
CA ASP A 321 6.75 15.01 -0.69
C ASP A 321 8.18 14.95 -0.14
N THR A 322 8.33 14.94 1.18
CA THR A 322 9.62 14.91 1.87
C THR A 322 9.64 13.84 2.94
N HIS A 323 10.82 13.34 3.24
CA HIS A 323 11.01 12.43 4.37
C HIS A 323 10.62 13.11 5.69
N ILE A 324 9.64 12.54 6.40
CA ILE A 324 9.17 12.99 7.72
C ILE A 324 9.35 11.84 8.68
N GLU A 325 9.84 12.12 9.89
CA GLU A 325 9.98 11.13 10.95
C GLU A 325 9.14 11.54 12.17
N VAL A 326 8.07 10.81 12.43
CA VAL A 326 7.25 10.97 13.64
C VAL A 326 7.89 10.12 14.74
N ARG A 327 8.76 10.75 15.56
CA ARG A 327 9.46 10.10 16.67
C ARG A 327 8.54 9.79 17.83
N LYS A 328 7.57 10.71 18.08
CA LYS A 328 6.57 10.55 19.12
C LYS A 328 5.23 11.15 18.70
N ALA A 329 4.18 10.36 18.81
CA ALA A 329 2.79 10.75 18.66
C ALA A 329 1.89 9.66 19.25
N PRO A 330 0.59 9.93 19.51
CA PRO A 330 -0.36 8.89 19.86
C PRO A 330 -0.41 7.80 18.78
N ARG A 331 -0.47 6.52 19.20
CA ARG A 331 -0.54 5.37 18.30
C ARG A 331 -1.98 5.00 17.91
N HIS A 332 -2.96 5.56 18.60
CA HIS A 332 -4.38 5.30 18.40
C HIS A 332 -5.05 6.49 17.72
N GLU A 333 -5.97 6.23 16.80
CA GLU A 333 -6.74 7.27 16.12
C GLU A 333 -7.55 8.11 17.12
N LYS A 334 -8.17 7.45 18.13
CA LYS A 334 -9.08 8.10 19.08
C LYS A 334 -8.33 8.70 20.26
N LEU A 335 -8.48 10.01 20.45
CA LEU A 335 -7.90 10.76 21.55
C LEU A 335 -8.96 11.15 22.55
N THR A 336 -8.63 11.08 23.84
CA THR A 336 -9.52 11.47 24.93
C THR A 336 -9.40 12.97 25.19
N PRO A 337 -10.50 13.74 25.22
CA PRO A 337 -10.50 15.14 25.60
C PRO A 337 -9.87 15.33 26.98
N GLY A 338 -9.10 16.39 27.13
CA GLY A 338 -8.46 16.73 28.40
C GLY A 338 -7.24 15.89 28.79
N LYS A 339 -6.90 14.80 28.07
CA LYS A 339 -5.69 14.01 28.27
C LYS A 339 -4.52 14.62 27.51
N PRO A 340 -3.33 14.80 28.12
CA PRO A 340 -2.17 15.33 27.41
C PRO A 340 -1.51 14.27 26.52
N TYR A 341 -1.14 14.65 25.30
CA TYR A 341 -0.39 13.86 24.33
C TYR A 341 0.88 14.59 23.93
N SER A 342 1.96 13.84 23.72
CA SER A 342 3.26 14.40 23.31
C SER A 342 3.49 14.14 21.83
N PHE A 343 4.08 15.12 21.13
CA PHE A 343 4.48 15.04 19.74
C PHE A 343 5.94 15.41 19.59
N GLU A 344 6.67 14.63 18.80
CA GLU A 344 8.05 14.88 18.38
C GLU A 344 8.16 14.52 16.90
N ILE A 345 8.36 15.50 16.03
CA ILE A 345 8.30 15.33 14.59
C ILE A 345 9.51 15.99 13.95
N PHE A 346 10.32 15.21 13.24
CA PHE A 346 11.42 15.72 12.44
C PHE A 346 10.94 15.95 11.01
N VAL A 347 11.15 17.17 10.51
CA VAL A 347 10.75 17.59 9.16
C VAL A 347 11.94 18.32 8.53
N PRO A 348 12.65 17.72 7.56
CA PRO A 348 13.73 18.42 6.84
C PRO A 348 13.16 19.65 6.12
N ARG A 349 13.76 20.82 6.36
CA ARG A 349 13.29 22.11 5.82
C ARG A 349 11.83 22.44 6.17
N GLY A 350 11.32 21.88 7.27
CA GLY A 350 10.03 22.27 7.82
C GLY A 350 10.11 23.68 8.41
N LYS A 351 9.11 24.50 8.14
CA LYS A 351 9.00 25.86 8.67
C LYS A 351 8.25 25.86 9.99
N ARG A 352 7.08 25.25 10.00
CA ARG A 352 6.21 25.10 11.17
C ARG A 352 5.53 23.75 11.15
N VAL A 353 5.22 23.25 12.34
CA VAL A 353 4.32 22.11 12.55
C VAL A 353 3.24 22.57 13.52
N ALA A 354 1.99 22.31 13.18
CA ALA A 354 0.83 22.66 14.00
C ALA A 354 -0.10 21.48 14.19
N LEU A 355 -0.73 21.42 15.35
CA LEU A 355 -1.91 20.62 15.61
C LEU A 355 -3.12 21.52 15.35
N ILE A 356 -3.97 21.13 14.40
CA ILE A 356 -5.11 21.94 13.95
C ILE A 356 -6.37 21.22 14.43
N ASP A 357 -7.12 21.82 15.33
CA ASP A 357 -8.30 21.21 15.91
C ASP A 357 -9.58 21.43 15.08
N ALA A 358 -10.71 20.90 15.53
CA ALA A 358 -11.97 20.97 14.83
C ALA A 358 -12.58 22.39 14.73
N GLU A 359 -12.11 23.36 15.52
CA GLU A 359 -12.44 24.77 15.41
C GLU A 359 -11.46 25.54 14.49
N HIS A 360 -10.54 24.81 13.83
CA HIS A 360 -9.48 25.35 12.98
C HIS A 360 -8.46 26.23 13.71
N GLU A 361 -8.31 26.04 15.02
CA GLU A 361 -7.28 26.71 15.80
C GLU A 361 -5.94 25.99 15.65
N PHE A 362 -4.86 26.78 15.51
CA PHE A 362 -3.50 26.30 15.26
C PHE A 362 -2.67 26.29 16.54
N HIS A 363 -2.29 25.11 17.01
CA HIS A 363 -1.43 24.88 18.16
C HIS A 363 -0.04 24.50 17.68
N TYR A 364 0.87 25.47 17.61
CA TYR A 364 2.21 25.29 17.05
C TYR A 364 3.13 24.49 17.98
N LEU A 365 3.88 23.55 17.40
CA LEU A 365 4.96 22.86 18.09
C LEU A 365 6.23 23.73 18.11
N GLU A 366 6.99 23.65 19.21
CA GLU A 366 8.26 24.36 19.36
C GLU A 366 9.40 23.62 18.68
N VAL A 367 10.39 24.34 18.17
CA VAL A 367 11.60 23.74 17.59
C VAL A 367 12.64 23.52 18.67
N SER A 368 13.05 22.26 18.86
CA SER A 368 14.15 21.87 19.76
C SER A 368 15.13 20.97 19.00
N LYS A 369 16.37 21.44 18.82
CA LYS A 369 17.44 20.70 18.12
C LYS A 369 17.03 20.17 16.73
N GLY A 370 16.28 20.96 15.96
CA GLY A 370 15.81 20.59 14.62
C GLY A 370 14.60 19.64 14.58
N VAL A 371 13.99 19.38 15.73
CA VAL A 371 12.77 18.57 15.86
C VAL A 371 11.65 19.47 16.38
N PHE A 372 10.46 19.33 15.85
CA PHE A 372 9.26 20.01 16.37
C PHE A 372 8.70 19.19 17.53
N VAL A 373 8.59 19.80 18.70
CA VAL A 373 8.20 19.15 19.95
C VAL A 373 7.08 19.90 20.65
N GLY A 374 6.18 19.18 21.30
CA GLY A 374 5.13 19.79 22.11
C GLY A 374 4.28 18.78 22.86
N LYS A 375 3.52 19.30 23.82
CA LYS A 375 2.44 18.57 24.48
C LYS A 375 1.13 19.28 24.18
N PHE A 376 0.14 18.52 23.75
CA PHE A 376 -1.18 19.03 23.44
C PHE A 376 -2.24 18.30 24.25
N LYS A 377 -3.22 19.05 24.73
CA LYS A 377 -4.35 18.55 25.49
C LYS A 377 -5.62 18.91 24.71
N PRO A 378 -6.18 17.99 23.92
CA PRO A 378 -7.38 18.28 23.13
C PRO A 378 -8.54 18.73 24.02
N GLY A 379 -9.15 19.86 23.69
CA GLY A 379 -10.33 20.39 24.41
C GLY A 379 -11.61 20.26 23.61
N VAL A 380 -11.51 20.19 22.29
CA VAL A 380 -12.63 20.18 21.35
C VAL A 380 -12.77 18.79 20.74
N ALA A 381 -14.00 18.27 20.69
CA ALA A 381 -14.31 17.02 20.00
C ALA A 381 -14.32 17.22 18.49
N GLY A 382 -13.90 16.22 17.73
CA GLY A 382 -13.82 16.24 16.28
C GLY A 382 -12.43 15.88 15.76
N GLU A 383 -12.11 16.28 14.54
CA GLU A 383 -10.80 15.96 13.94
C GLU A 383 -9.68 16.85 14.50
N LEU A 384 -8.54 16.21 14.79
CA LEU A 384 -7.28 16.86 15.11
C LEU A 384 -6.26 16.50 14.04
N ASN A 385 -5.84 17.48 13.26
CA ASN A 385 -4.89 17.31 12.16
C ASN A 385 -3.49 17.72 12.57
N VAL A 386 -2.48 16.92 12.21
CA VAL A 386 -1.07 17.30 12.29
C VAL A 386 -0.67 17.87 10.94
N GLY A 387 -0.49 19.16 10.86
CA GLY A 387 -0.15 19.89 9.65
C GLY A 387 1.31 20.35 9.62
N ILE A 388 1.94 20.28 8.46
CA ILE A 388 3.31 20.72 8.21
C ILE A 388 3.32 21.82 7.17
N GLU A 389 4.01 22.91 7.47
CA GLU A 389 4.32 23.97 6.53
C GLU A 389 5.78 23.85 6.07
N HIS A 390 6.04 23.83 4.78
CA HIS A 390 7.36 23.83 4.20
C HIS A 390 7.81 25.24 3.78
N GLU A 391 9.13 25.47 3.71
CA GLU A 391 9.69 26.78 3.29
C GLU A 391 9.21 27.23 1.91
N LYS A 392 8.94 26.29 1.01
CA LYS A 392 8.46 26.58 -0.36
C LYS A 392 6.96 26.91 -0.45
N ASP A 393 6.17 26.53 0.59
CA ASP A 393 4.70 26.61 0.59
C ASP A 393 4.19 27.43 1.79
N LEU A 394 4.75 28.64 2.00
CA LEU A 394 4.41 29.49 3.14
C LEU A 394 2.91 29.78 3.26
N GLY A 395 2.38 29.53 4.44
CA GLY A 395 0.96 29.72 4.75
C GLY A 395 0.09 28.50 4.44
N LEU A 396 0.63 27.45 3.78
CA LEU A 396 -0.10 26.23 3.47
C LEU A 396 0.39 25.09 4.36
N PHE A 397 -0.53 24.47 5.12
CA PHE A 397 -0.28 23.31 5.93
C PHE A 397 -0.74 22.03 5.22
N HIS A 398 0.18 21.08 5.01
CA HIS A 398 -0.10 19.76 4.49
C HIS A 398 -0.32 18.80 5.66
N THR A 399 -1.51 18.22 5.76
CA THR A 399 -1.85 17.23 6.81
C THR A 399 -1.07 15.94 6.58
N ILE A 400 -0.41 15.44 7.62
CA ILE A 400 0.30 14.15 7.62
C ILE A 400 -0.39 13.09 8.48
N LEU A 401 -1.09 13.49 9.54
CA LEU A 401 -1.86 12.61 10.43
C LEU A 401 -3.19 13.27 10.80
N THR A 402 -4.23 12.46 10.93
CA THR A 402 -5.50 12.88 11.50
C THR A 402 -5.91 11.94 12.62
N TYR A 403 -6.34 12.51 13.74
CA TYR A 403 -6.91 11.87 14.92
C TYR A 403 -8.37 12.26 15.08
N GLU A 404 -9.11 11.44 15.82
CA GLU A 404 -10.47 11.72 16.26
C GLU A 404 -10.49 11.98 17.77
N VAL A 405 -10.90 13.18 18.20
CA VAL A 405 -11.06 13.55 19.63
C VAL A 405 -12.49 13.25 20.04
N LYS A 406 -12.68 12.29 20.98
CA LYS A 406 -14.00 11.91 21.52
C LYS A 406 -13.94 11.25 22.88
#